data_54863101c9701861a11e120eee1927f6
#
_entry.id   54863101c9701861a11e120eee1927f6
#
_cell.length_a   1.000
_cell.length_b   1.000
_cell.length_c   1.000
_cell.angle_alpha   90.00
_cell.angle_beta   90.00
_cell.angle_gamma   90.00
#
_symmetry.space_group_name_H-M   'P 1'
#
loop_
_entity.id
_entity.type
_entity.pdbx_description
1 polymer ?
#
loop_
_entity_poly.entity_id
_entity_poly.type
_entity_poly.pdbx_seq_one_letter_code
_entity_poly.pdbx_strand_id
1 'polypeptide(L)'
;MKNGRNGCRDGALLRVHGLRARIASGGDGEILKGVDLELCPGEVHAIMGPNGSGKSTLAGVLAGREAFAVSGGTVTYDGKDLLALAPEARAAAGVFLGFQYPVEIPGVGNLYFLRTALNALRRGRGEEELDAMDFLSLAKEKMRLVDLDPAFGSRAVNEGFSGGEKKRNEGFQMAVLEPRLAILDEIDSGLDIDALRVVARGVNALRRSDRAILLVTHYKRLLEYVPVDHVHVMAAGRIVRSGGPELADELERTGYAWVDGAKPEVVAAAAGA
;
A
#
# COMPACT_ATOMS: atom_id res chain seq x y z
N MET A 1 -3.44 -23.10 21.55
CA MET A 1 -2.61 -21.96 21.93
C MET A 1 -1.32 -22.07 21.15
N LYS A 2 -1.20 -21.40 19.99
CA LYS A 2 0.07 -21.26 19.26
C LYS A 2 0.42 -19.78 19.30
N ASN A 3 1.36 -19.44 20.21
CA ASN A 3 1.93 -18.08 20.29
C ASN A 3 2.70 -17.80 19.01
N GLY A 4 2.17 -16.90 18.20
CA GLY A 4 2.80 -16.43 16.98
C GLY A 4 3.99 -15.54 17.26
N ARG A 5 5.17 -16.10 17.14
CA ARG A 5 6.37 -15.38 16.75
C ARG A 5 6.77 -15.91 15.39
N ASN A 6 6.20 -15.34 14.36
CA ASN A 6 6.72 -15.52 13.01
C ASN A 6 7.49 -14.25 12.63
N GLY A 7 8.75 -14.15 13.09
CA GLY A 7 9.71 -13.36 12.37
C GLY A 7 9.87 -13.96 10.97
N CYS A 8 9.99 -13.12 9.95
CA CYS A 8 10.15 -13.55 8.57
C CYS A 8 11.31 -14.55 8.46
N ARG A 9 11.05 -15.76 7.95
CA ARG A 9 12.08 -16.80 7.80
C ARG A 9 13.28 -16.34 6.95
N ASP A 10 13.01 -15.49 5.94
CA ASP A 10 14.00 -14.98 4.99
C ASP A 10 14.28 -13.47 5.16
N GLY A 11 13.87 -12.89 6.30
CA GLY A 11 13.97 -11.45 6.54
C GLY A 11 12.72 -10.68 6.10
N ALA A 12 12.43 -9.57 6.78
CA ALA A 12 11.31 -8.69 6.45
C ALA A 12 11.57 -7.94 5.15
N LEU A 13 10.56 -7.87 4.27
CA LEU A 13 10.60 -6.98 3.10
C LEU A 13 10.53 -5.51 3.52
N LEU A 14 9.66 -5.19 4.49
CA LEU A 14 9.55 -3.86 5.08
C LEU A 14 9.65 -3.98 6.60
N ARG A 15 10.51 -3.16 7.21
CA ARG A 15 10.56 -3.00 8.66
C ARG A 15 10.54 -1.53 9.01
N VAL A 16 9.56 -1.13 9.81
CA VAL A 16 9.38 0.22 10.36
C VAL A 16 9.63 0.13 11.86
N HIS A 17 10.51 0.95 12.39
CA HIS A 17 10.81 0.97 13.82
C HIS A 17 10.77 2.38 14.37
N GLY A 18 9.89 2.60 15.36
CA GLY A 18 9.76 3.86 16.07
C GLY A 18 9.47 5.07 15.19
N LEU A 19 8.85 4.87 14.01
CA LEU A 19 8.69 5.92 12.99
C LEU A 19 7.84 7.09 13.51
N ARG A 20 8.41 8.29 13.40
CA ARG A 20 7.78 9.57 13.75
C ARG A 20 7.77 10.48 12.55
N ALA A 21 6.65 11.16 12.32
CA ALA A 21 6.54 12.09 11.20
C ALA A 21 5.49 13.17 11.50
N ARG A 22 5.65 14.31 10.83
CA ARG A 22 4.79 15.48 10.88
C ARG A 22 4.49 16.00 9.47
N ILE A 23 3.60 16.96 9.34
CA ILE A 23 3.40 17.69 8.08
C ILE A 23 4.65 18.55 7.83
N ALA A 24 5.21 18.51 6.62
CA ALA A 24 6.43 19.24 6.28
C ALA A 24 6.27 20.77 6.39
N SER A 25 5.12 21.29 5.95
CA SER A 25 4.79 22.73 5.98
C SER A 25 4.03 23.17 7.24
N GLY A 26 3.80 22.24 8.21
CA GLY A 26 2.99 22.48 9.40
C GLY A 26 3.82 22.74 10.66
N GLY A 27 3.12 23.01 11.79
CA GLY A 27 3.74 23.15 13.11
C GLY A 27 4.37 21.86 13.63
N ASP A 28 4.92 21.90 14.86
CA ASP A 28 5.72 20.83 15.47
C ASP A 28 4.93 19.57 15.89
N GLY A 29 3.63 19.50 15.59
CA GLY A 29 2.78 18.37 15.96
C GLY A 29 3.06 17.10 15.16
N GLU A 30 3.59 16.05 15.83
CA GLU A 30 3.76 14.73 15.21
C GLU A 30 2.42 14.06 14.96
N ILE A 31 2.22 13.57 13.71
CA ILE A 31 1.09 12.72 13.33
C ILE A 31 1.45 11.26 13.62
N LEU A 32 2.63 10.80 13.19
CA LEU A 32 3.16 9.50 13.57
C LEU A 32 4.03 9.67 14.82
N LYS A 33 3.78 8.83 15.83
CA LYS A 33 4.34 9.00 17.18
C LYS A 33 5.09 7.76 17.67
N GLY A 34 5.82 7.11 16.76
CA GLY A 34 6.54 5.87 17.04
C GLY A 34 5.74 4.66 16.56
N VAL A 35 5.69 4.48 15.22
CA VAL A 35 5.05 3.33 14.57
C VAL A 35 6.06 2.22 14.41
N ASP A 36 5.69 1.02 14.84
CA ASP A 36 6.41 -0.23 14.60
C ASP A 36 5.56 -1.14 13.72
N LEU A 37 6.14 -1.62 12.60
CA LEU A 37 5.45 -2.49 11.64
C LEU A 37 6.47 -3.35 10.91
N GLU A 38 6.16 -4.62 10.72
CA GLU A 38 6.97 -5.54 9.94
C GLU A 38 6.10 -6.29 8.93
N LEU A 39 6.52 -6.33 7.66
CA LEU A 39 5.86 -7.09 6.59
C LEU A 39 6.85 -8.09 6.00
N CYS A 40 6.45 -9.36 5.96
CA CYS A 40 7.20 -10.39 5.26
C CYS A 40 6.81 -10.48 3.78
N PRO A 41 7.72 -10.96 2.91
CA PRO A 41 7.33 -11.34 1.56
C PRO A 41 6.21 -12.39 1.60
N GLY A 42 5.23 -12.25 0.70
CA GLY A 42 4.06 -13.13 0.60
C GLY A 42 2.86 -12.67 1.44
N GLU A 43 3.02 -11.74 2.38
CA GLU A 43 1.98 -11.34 3.30
C GLU A 43 1.14 -10.15 2.79
N VAL A 44 -0.13 -10.16 3.19
CA VAL A 44 -1.06 -9.05 3.03
C VAL A 44 -1.47 -8.57 4.41
N HIS A 45 -1.11 -7.32 4.72
CA HIS A 45 -1.43 -6.68 5.97
C HIS A 45 -2.51 -5.61 5.77
N ALA A 46 -3.40 -5.45 6.74
CA ALA A 46 -4.35 -4.35 6.78
C ALA A 46 -4.06 -3.42 7.95
N ILE A 47 -4.05 -2.12 7.70
CA ILE A 47 -4.07 -1.09 8.75
C ILE A 47 -5.47 -0.52 8.81
N MET A 48 -6.11 -0.68 9.96
CA MET A 48 -7.44 -0.16 10.26
C MET A 48 -7.34 0.88 11.39
N GLY A 49 -8.36 1.73 11.52
CA GLY A 49 -8.39 2.72 12.58
C GLY A 49 -9.27 3.92 12.22
N PRO A 50 -9.61 4.76 13.19
CA PRO A 50 -10.47 5.93 12.97
C PRO A 50 -9.81 6.94 12.03
N ASN A 51 -10.62 7.86 11.49
CA ASN A 51 -10.11 8.98 10.70
C ASN A 51 -9.15 9.84 11.54
N GLY A 52 -8.08 10.32 10.90
CA GLY A 52 -7.05 11.11 11.60
C GLY A 52 -6.07 10.29 12.46
N SER A 53 -6.15 8.95 12.47
CA SER A 53 -5.21 8.12 13.24
C SER A 53 -3.77 8.09 12.69
N GLY A 54 -3.54 8.56 11.44
CA GLY A 54 -2.23 8.62 10.81
C GLY A 54 -1.98 7.58 9.69
N LYS A 55 -2.99 6.79 9.29
CA LYS A 55 -2.88 5.72 8.28
C LYS A 55 -2.32 6.23 6.94
N SER A 56 -2.97 7.23 6.35
CA SER A 56 -2.54 7.81 5.07
C SER A 56 -1.21 8.57 5.20
N THR A 57 -0.90 9.08 6.40
CA THR A 57 0.42 9.66 6.69
C THR A 57 1.50 8.58 6.63
N LEU A 58 1.27 7.41 7.23
CA LEU A 58 2.19 6.28 7.15
C LEU A 58 2.39 5.84 5.70
N ALA A 59 1.31 5.65 4.94
CA ALA A 59 1.37 5.32 3.51
C ALA A 59 2.20 6.35 2.72
N GLY A 60 1.94 7.65 2.96
CA GLY A 60 2.65 8.75 2.30
C GLY A 60 4.13 8.82 2.66
N VAL A 61 4.49 8.62 3.94
CA VAL A 61 5.89 8.60 4.40
C VAL A 61 6.64 7.43 3.76
N LEU A 62 6.05 6.23 3.72
CA LEU A 62 6.65 5.06 3.08
C LEU A 62 6.86 5.25 1.57
N ALA A 63 5.95 5.94 0.91
CA ALA A 63 6.07 6.29 -0.50
C ALA A 63 7.02 7.48 -0.79
N GLY A 64 7.45 8.20 0.25
CA GLY A 64 8.36 9.35 0.10
C GLY A 64 7.68 10.67 -0.28
N ARG A 65 6.38 10.84 0.07
CA ARG A 65 5.67 12.10 -0.23
C ARG A 65 6.27 13.27 0.54
N GLU A 66 6.64 14.33 -0.17
CA GLU A 66 7.26 15.56 0.37
C GLU A 66 6.35 16.32 1.35
N ALA A 67 5.04 16.04 1.35
CA ALA A 67 4.10 16.62 2.30
C ALA A 67 4.40 16.24 3.76
N PHE A 68 5.23 15.23 3.99
CA PHE A 68 5.56 14.72 5.32
C PHE A 68 7.06 14.81 5.58
N ALA A 69 7.43 15.24 6.79
CA ALA A 69 8.80 15.24 7.29
C ALA A 69 8.95 14.18 8.39
N VAL A 70 9.91 13.29 8.22
CA VAL A 70 10.27 12.30 9.24
C VAL A 70 11.07 12.98 10.34
N SER A 71 10.64 12.83 11.59
CA SER A 71 11.27 13.40 12.79
C SER A 71 12.03 12.37 13.63
N GLY A 72 11.85 11.05 13.33
CA GLY A 72 12.56 9.98 14.05
C GLY A 72 12.15 8.59 13.59
N GLY A 73 12.89 7.60 14.08
CA GLY A 73 12.71 6.21 13.70
C GLY A 73 13.49 5.80 12.46
N THR A 74 13.33 4.54 12.07
CA THR A 74 13.99 3.95 10.89
C THR A 74 13.01 3.16 10.04
N VAL A 75 13.23 3.12 8.73
CA VAL A 75 12.48 2.27 7.81
C VAL A 75 13.46 1.54 6.90
N THR A 76 13.48 0.22 6.98
CA THR A 76 14.25 -0.61 6.05
C THR A 76 13.32 -1.32 5.08
N TYR A 77 13.70 -1.32 3.81
CA TYR A 77 13.01 -2.01 2.74
C TYR A 77 14.04 -2.85 1.96
N ASP A 78 13.80 -4.15 1.88
CA ASP A 78 14.74 -5.10 1.24
C ASP A 78 16.18 -4.92 1.75
N GLY A 79 16.32 -4.72 3.08
CA GLY A 79 17.61 -4.51 3.75
C GLY A 79 18.25 -3.13 3.59
N LYS A 80 17.62 -2.21 2.84
CA LYS A 80 18.14 -0.85 2.59
C LYS A 80 17.34 0.20 3.37
N ASP A 81 17.99 1.32 3.71
CA ASP A 81 17.29 2.46 4.32
C ASP A 81 16.35 3.10 3.29
N LEU A 82 15.03 2.94 3.52
CA LEU A 82 14.00 3.50 2.64
C LEU A 82 13.92 5.03 2.77
N LEU A 83 14.21 5.58 3.95
CA LEU A 83 14.07 7.02 4.19
C LEU A 83 15.13 7.84 3.45
N ALA A 84 16.29 7.22 3.16
CA ALA A 84 17.35 7.85 2.36
C ALA A 84 17.03 7.92 0.86
N LEU A 85 16.00 7.19 0.38
CA LEU A 85 15.65 7.14 -1.03
C LEU A 85 14.63 8.24 -1.39
N ALA A 86 14.88 8.94 -2.51
CA ALA A 86 13.89 9.81 -3.15
C ALA A 86 12.68 9.01 -3.67
N PRO A 87 11.50 9.63 -3.86
CA PRO A 87 10.28 8.93 -4.29
C PRO A 87 10.45 8.07 -5.54
N GLU A 88 11.14 8.60 -6.55
CA GLU A 88 11.43 7.89 -7.80
C GLU A 88 12.35 6.68 -7.59
N ALA A 89 13.30 6.77 -6.66
CA ALA A 89 14.17 5.65 -6.31
C ALA A 89 13.41 4.55 -5.54
N ARG A 90 12.43 4.93 -4.70
CA ARG A 90 11.51 3.98 -4.05
C ARG A 90 10.64 3.27 -5.08
N ALA A 91 10.08 4.01 -6.05
CA ALA A 91 9.32 3.43 -7.15
C ALA A 91 10.19 2.47 -7.97
N ALA A 92 11.41 2.85 -8.32
CA ALA A 92 12.37 2.00 -9.02
C ALA A 92 12.73 0.73 -8.22
N ALA A 93 12.78 0.82 -6.89
CA ALA A 93 12.98 -0.33 -6.01
C ALA A 93 11.73 -1.23 -5.89
N GLY A 94 10.60 -0.85 -6.48
CA GLY A 94 9.35 -1.62 -6.49
C GLY A 94 8.36 -1.27 -5.40
N VAL A 95 8.44 -0.08 -4.82
CA VAL A 95 7.40 0.47 -3.93
C VAL A 95 6.33 1.16 -4.77
N PHE A 96 5.07 0.82 -4.57
CA PHE A 96 3.91 1.40 -5.24
C PHE A 96 2.96 1.98 -4.20
N LEU A 97 2.43 3.18 -4.47
CA LEU A 97 1.35 3.78 -3.68
C LEU A 97 0.09 3.88 -4.52
N GLY A 98 -0.95 3.15 -4.12
CA GLY A 98 -2.32 3.37 -4.59
C GLY A 98 -2.94 4.50 -3.78
N PHE A 99 -3.38 5.56 -4.46
CA PHE A 99 -3.88 6.77 -3.82
C PHE A 99 -5.35 6.66 -3.45
N GLN A 100 -5.75 7.28 -2.36
CA GLN A 100 -7.16 7.48 -2.04
C GLN A 100 -7.89 8.20 -3.19
N TYR A 101 -7.27 9.26 -3.73
CA TYR A 101 -7.72 10.00 -4.91
C TYR A 101 -6.65 9.95 -5.99
N PRO A 102 -6.79 9.05 -7.01
CA PRO A 102 -5.80 8.95 -8.09
C PRO A 102 -5.67 10.26 -8.88
N VAL A 103 -4.42 10.67 -9.10
CA VAL A 103 -4.09 11.95 -9.75
C VAL A 103 -4.37 11.88 -11.25
N GLU A 104 -4.85 12.98 -11.83
CA GLU A 104 -4.97 13.16 -13.27
C GLU A 104 -3.66 13.71 -13.84
N ILE A 105 -3.25 13.20 -15.01
CA ILE A 105 -2.09 13.72 -15.75
C ILE A 105 -2.57 14.11 -17.16
N PRO A 106 -3.08 15.35 -17.33
CA PRO A 106 -3.64 15.79 -18.59
C PRO A 106 -2.61 15.73 -19.73
N GLY A 107 -3.06 15.29 -20.90
CA GLY A 107 -2.22 15.21 -22.09
C GLY A 107 -1.23 14.05 -22.14
N VAL A 108 -1.08 13.26 -21.07
CA VAL A 108 -0.19 12.09 -21.04
C VAL A 108 -1.00 10.81 -21.19
N GLY A 109 -0.90 10.16 -22.35
CA GLY A 109 -1.63 8.92 -22.64
C GLY A 109 -1.26 7.78 -21.69
N ASN A 110 -2.26 7.03 -21.22
CA ASN A 110 -2.12 6.01 -20.19
C ASN A 110 -1.14 4.88 -20.58
N LEU A 111 -1.26 4.34 -21.81
CA LEU A 111 -0.31 3.33 -22.30
C LEU A 111 1.11 3.88 -22.48
N TYR A 112 1.25 5.13 -22.94
CA TYR A 112 2.55 5.77 -23.06
C TYR A 112 3.22 5.93 -21.70
N PHE A 113 2.48 6.45 -20.72
CA PHE A 113 2.94 6.58 -19.34
C PHE A 113 3.42 5.26 -18.78
N LEU A 114 2.60 4.21 -18.89
CA LEU A 114 2.91 2.91 -18.31
C LEU A 114 4.07 2.20 -19.00
N ARG A 115 4.16 2.28 -20.34
CA ARG A 115 5.32 1.72 -21.06
C ARG A 115 6.62 2.41 -20.63
N THR A 116 6.59 3.73 -20.53
CA THR A 116 7.76 4.50 -20.09
C THR A 116 8.19 4.12 -18.67
N ALA A 117 7.22 4.03 -17.75
CA ALA A 117 7.48 3.64 -16.37
C ALA A 117 8.00 2.21 -16.27
N LEU A 118 7.35 1.25 -16.94
CA LEU A 118 7.79 -0.16 -16.93
C LEU A 118 9.19 -0.32 -17.50
N ASN A 119 9.49 0.33 -18.64
CA ASN A 119 10.81 0.25 -19.25
C ASN A 119 11.89 0.91 -18.39
N ALA A 120 11.56 1.98 -17.65
CA ALA A 120 12.47 2.54 -16.66
C ALA A 120 12.80 1.54 -15.53
N LEU A 121 11.78 0.81 -15.03
CA LEU A 121 11.97 -0.25 -14.03
C LEU A 121 12.81 -1.41 -14.57
N ARG A 122 12.51 -1.88 -15.79
CA ARG A 122 13.26 -2.97 -16.46
C ARG A 122 14.72 -2.61 -16.65
N ARG A 123 14.99 -1.41 -17.14
CA ARG A 123 16.35 -0.87 -17.30
C ARG A 123 17.12 -0.83 -15.97
N GLY A 124 16.46 -0.38 -14.91
CA GLY A 124 17.04 -0.38 -13.55
C GLY A 124 17.37 -1.77 -13.01
N ARG A 125 16.72 -2.83 -13.54
CA ARG A 125 16.97 -4.24 -13.22
C ARG A 125 17.93 -4.92 -14.19
N GLY A 126 18.42 -4.23 -15.22
CA GLY A 126 19.27 -4.82 -16.28
C GLY A 126 18.50 -5.71 -17.26
N GLU A 127 17.15 -5.54 -17.32
CA GLU A 127 16.29 -6.25 -18.25
C GLU A 127 16.14 -5.47 -19.57
N GLU A 128 15.89 -6.16 -20.69
CA GLU A 128 15.61 -5.52 -21.97
C GLU A 128 14.27 -4.75 -21.92
N GLU A 129 14.23 -3.57 -22.55
CA GLU A 129 13.03 -2.79 -22.69
C GLU A 129 12.01 -3.50 -23.61
N LEU A 130 10.72 -3.41 -23.26
CA LEU A 130 9.66 -3.88 -24.13
C LEU A 130 9.45 -2.91 -25.30
N ASP A 131 9.36 -3.44 -26.48
CA ASP A 131 8.92 -2.67 -27.63
C ASP A 131 7.43 -2.31 -27.55
N ALA A 132 6.92 -1.59 -28.54
CA ALA A 132 5.53 -1.11 -28.50
C ALA A 132 4.51 -2.25 -28.63
N MET A 133 4.84 -3.31 -29.38
CA MET A 133 3.91 -4.42 -29.65
C MET A 133 3.86 -5.39 -28.48
N ASP A 134 5.01 -5.71 -27.89
CA ASP A 134 5.10 -6.55 -26.70
C ASP A 134 4.42 -5.88 -25.52
N PHE A 135 4.68 -4.59 -25.32
CA PHE A 135 4.00 -3.82 -24.29
C PHE A 135 2.48 -3.77 -24.50
N LEU A 136 2.00 -3.56 -25.74
CA LEU A 136 0.56 -3.52 -26.01
C LEU A 136 -0.12 -4.87 -25.73
N SER A 137 0.57 -5.97 -26.02
CA SER A 137 0.10 -7.32 -25.75
C SER A 137 -0.03 -7.54 -24.22
N LEU A 138 0.99 -7.19 -23.45
CA LEU A 138 0.98 -7.20 -21.99
C LEU A 138 -0.13 -6.31 -21.44
N ALA A 139 -0.24 -5.08 -21.91
CA ALA A 139 -1.25 -4.13 -21.43
C ALA A 139 -2.67 -4.65 -21.62
N LYS A 140 -2.98 -5.25 -22.78
CA LYS A 140 -4.30 -5.86 -23.05
C LYS A 140 -4.63 -6.99 -22.08
N GLU A 141 -3.65 -7.82 -21.74
CA GLU A 141 -3.81 -8.89 -20.74
C GLU A 141 -4.13 -8.29 -19.36
N LYS A 142 -3.35 -7.30 -18.92
CA LYS A 142 -3.51 -6.67 -17.61
C LYS A 142 -4.81 -5.83 -17.51
N MET A 143 -5.26 -5.21 -18.59
CA MET A 143 -6.56 -4.53 -18.63
C MET A 143 -7.72 -5.49 -18.39
N ARG A 144 -7.69 -6.70 -18.99
CA ARG A 144 -8.73 -7.72 -18.75
C ARG A 144 -8.78 -8.15 -17.29
N LEU A 145 -7.64 -8.22 -16.61
CA LEU A 145 -7.56 -8.62 -15.21
C LEU A 145 -8.34 -7.68 -14.29
N VAL A 146 -8.33 -6.38 -14.60
CA VAL A 146 -8.97 -5.33 -13.80
C VAL A 146 -10.27 -4.79 -14.44
N ASP A 147 -10.79 -5.50 -15.46
CA ASP A 147 -12.01 -5.13 -16.16
C ASP A 147 -11.99 -3.65 -16.64
N LEU A 148 -10.87 -3.23 -17.20
CA LEU A 148 -10.67 -1.90 -17.77
C LEU A 148 -10.87 -1.96 -19.29
N ASP A 149 -11.79 -1.13 -19.83
CA ASP A 149 -12.02 -1.03 -21.26
C ASP A 149 -10.72 -0.60 -21.99
N PRO A 150 -10.31 -1.30 -23.05
CA PRO A 150 -9.13 -0.94 -23.84
C PRO A 150 -9.11 0.51 -24.35
N ALA A 151 -10.27 1.14 -24.53
CA ALA A 151 -10.38 2.54 -24.93
C ALA A 151 -9.69 3.49 -23.92
N PHE A 152 -9.61 3.13 -22.64
CA PHE A 152 -8.91 3.93 -21.64
C PHE A 152 -7.39 3.97 -21.86
N GLY A 153 -6.83 3.02 -22.59
CA GLY A 153 -5.42 2.99 -22.89
C GLY A 153 -4.91 4.20 -23.67
N SER A 154 -5.71 4.73 -24.57
CA SER A 154 -5.35 5.90 -25.40
C SER A 154 -5.68 7.23 -24.74
N ARG A 155 -6.50 7.24 -23.68
CA ARG A 155 -6.89 8.45 -22.96
C ARG A 155 -5.75 8.90 -22.04
N ALA A 156 -5.74 10.18 -21.68
CA ALA A 156 -4.81 10.71 -20.69
C ALA A 156 -5.07 10.07 -19.31
N VAL A 157 -4.01 9.91 -18.51
CA VAL A 157 -4.05 9.24 -17.22
C VAL A 157 -5.11 9.87 -16.33
N ASN A 158 -6.15 9.12 -16.02
CA ASN A 158 -7.26 9.47 -15.13
C ASN A 158 -8.10 10.70 -15.55
N GLU A 159 -7.78 11.37 -16.66
CA GLU A 159 -8.47 12.59 -17.09
C GLU A 159 -9.92 12.29 -17.50
N GLY A 160 -10.87 12.88 -16.77
CA GLY A 160 -12.29 12.68 -16.96
C GLY A 160 -12.79 11.26 -16.69
N PHE A 161 -12.06 10.47 -15.91
CA PHE A 161 -12.50 9.16 -15.45
C PHE A 161 -13.43 9.33 -14.25
N SER A 162 -14.45 8.48 -14.16
CA SER A 162 -15.24 8.32 -12.94
C SER A 162 -14.38 7.76 -11.80
N GLY A 163 -14.84 7.85 -10.56
CA GLY A 163 -14.11 7.30 -9.41
C GLY A 163 -13.78 5.81 -9.55
N GLY A 164 -14.74 5.01 -10.02
CA GLY A 164 -14.53 3.58 -10.27
C GLY A 164 -13.52 3.30 -11.39
N GLU A 165 -13.56 4.08 -12.49
CA GLU A 165 -12.59 3.96 -13.58
C GLU A 165 -11.19 4.35 -13.14
N LYS A 166 -11.03 5.41 -12.33
CA LYS A 166 -9.74 5.80 -11.74
C LYS A 166 -9.15 4.66 -10.90
N LYS A 167 -9.95 3.99 -10.08
CA LYS A 167 -9.51 2.85 -9.27
C LYS A 167 -9.15 1.62 -10.10
N ARG A 168 -9.91 1.32 -11.16
CA ARG A 168 -9.55 0.26 -12.11
C ARG A 168 -8.26 0.59 -12.84
N ASN A 169 -8.07 1.85 -13.24
CA ASN A 169 -6.83 2.30 -13.87
C ASN A 169 -5.64 2.20 -12.93
N GLU A 170 -5.79 2.51 -11.65
CA GLU A 170 -4.77 2.31 -10.64
C GLU A 170 -4.43 0.83 -10.44
N GLY A 171 -5.44 -0.04 -10.41
CA GLY A 171 -5.27 -1.50 -10.44
C GLY A 171 -4.53 -1.97 -11.71
N PHE A 172 -4.82 -1.37 -12.86
CA PHE A 172 -4.10 -1.65 -14.11
C PHE A 172 -2.63 -1.22 -14.03
N GLN A 173 -2.34 -0.02 -13.51
CA GLN A 173 -0.98 0.44 -13.27
C GLN A 173 -0.20 -0.54 -12.38
N MET A 174 -0.82 -0.96 -11.28
CA MET A 174 -0.25 -1.93 -10.35
C MET A 174 0.00 -3.29 -11.03
N ALA A 175 -0.94 -3.76 -11.85
CA ALA A 175 -0.80 -5.02 -12.57
C ALA A 175 0.30 -4.99 -13.64
N VAL A 176 0.55 -3.85 -14.28
CA VAL A 176 1.62 -3.65 -15.27
C VAL A 176 2.99 -3.51 -14.60
N LEU A 177 3.07 -2.70 -13.54
CA LEU A 177 4.35 -2.37 -12.87
C LEU A 177 4.84 -3.47 -11.94
N GLU A 178 3.94 -4.36 -11.52
CA GLU A 178 4.24 -5.53 -10.68
C GLU A 178 5.13 -5.20 -9.46
N PRO A 179 4.69 -4.31 -8.56
CA PRO A 179 5.49 -3.87 -7.43
C PRO A 179 5.82 -5.02 -6.46
N ARG A 180 6.94 -4.92 -5.75
CA ARG A 180 7.29 -5.81 -4.64
C ARG A 180 6.57 -5.42 -3.33
N LEU A 181 6.35 -4.12 -3.13
CA LEU A 181 5.55 -3.58 -2.01
C LEU A 181 4.45 -2.69 -2.57
N ALA A 182 3.20 -3.12 -2.48
CA ALA A 182 2.03 -2.31 -2.80
C ALA A 182 1.43 -1.75 -1.52
N ILE A 183 1.39 -0.42 -1.40
CA ILE A 183 0.71 0.31 -0.32
C ILE A 183 -0.56 0.89 -0.91
N LEU A 184 -1.73 0.45 -0.44
CA LEU A 184 -3.02 0.76 -1.04
C LEU A 184 -3.86 1.57 -0.04
N ASP A 185 -3.88 2.89 -0.24
CA ASP A 185 -4.52 3.82 0.70
C ASP A 185 -5.98 4.06 0.32
N GLU A 186 -6.91 3.49 1.11
CA GLU A 186 -8.36 3.62 0.98
C GLU A 186 -8.87 3.41 -0.47
N ILE A 187 -8.36 2.36 -1.12
CA ILE A 187 -8.72 2.04 -2.51
C ILE A 187 -10.19 1.64 -2.68
N ASP A 188 -10.88 1.35 -1.59
CA ASP A 188 -12.29 0.98 -1.49
C ASP A 188 -13.22 2.19 -1.30
N SER A 189 -12.68 3.37 -1.06
CA SER A 189 -13.45 4.59 -0.79
C SER A 189 -14.30 5.00 -2.01
N GLY A 190 -15.61 5.17 -1.77
CA GLY A 190 -16.56 5.62 -2.79
C GLY A 190 -16.89 4.59 -3.88
N LEU A 191 -16.48 3.33 -3.74
CA LEU A 191 -16.80 2.26 -4.67
C LEU A 191 -18.13 1.58 -4.32
N ASP A 192 -18.91 1.26 -5.36
CA ASP A 192 -19.99 0.28 -5.25
C ASP A 192 -19.43 -1.15 -5.11
N ILE A 193 -20.32 -2.12 -4.88
CA ILE A 193 -19.91 -3.49 -4.61
C ILE A 193 -19.24 -4.16 -5.81
N ASP A 194 -19.63 -3.81 -7.01
CA ASP A 194 -19.09 -4.45 -8.23
C ASP A 194 -17.70 -3.87 -8.55
N ALA A 195 -17.52 -2.57 -8.44
CA ALA A 195 -16.22 -1.93 -8.55
C ALA A 195 -15.25 -2.43 -7.48
N LEU A 196 -15.71 -2.61 -6.23
CA LEU A 196 -14.91 -3.16 -5.14
C LEU A 196 -14.42 -4.58 -5.46
N ARG A 197 -15.29 -5.44 -6.00
CA ARG A 197 -14.93 -6.81 -6.41
C ARG A 197 -13.87 -6.82 -7.50
N VAL A 198 -13.95 -5.89 -8.46
CA VAL A 198 -12.94 -5.76 -9.53
C VAL A 198 -11.60 -5.35 -8.95
N VAL A 199 -11.57 -4.34 -8.09
CA VAL A 199 -10.35 -3.89 -7.41
C VAL A 199 -9.74 -5.02 -6.57
N ALA A 200 -10.56 -5.73 -5.79
CA ALA A 200 -10.11 -6.86 -4.98
C ALA A 200 -9.52 -8.00 -5.83
N ARG A 201 -10.10 -8.30 -7.00
CA ARG A 201 -9.51 -9.27 -7.95
C ARG A 201 -8.12 -8.82 -8.42
N GLY A 202 -7.96 -7.54 -8.74
CA GLY A 202 -6.66 -6.97 -9.12
C GLY A 202 -5.62 -7.14 -8.00
N VAL A 203 -5.98 -6.81 -6.76
CA VAL A 203 -5.11 -6.98 -5.59
C VAL A 203 -4.74 -8.45 -5.38
N ASN A 204 -5.71 -9.37 -5.44
CA ASN A 204 -5.45 -10.80 -5.25
C ASN A 204 -4.56 -11.39 -6.35
N ALA A 205 -4.68 -10.90 -7.58
CA ALA A 205 -3.83 -11.34 -8.70
C ALA A 205 -2.36 -10.92 -8.56
N LEU A 206 -2.08 -9.91 -7.71
CA LEU A 206 -0.71 -9.50 -7.40
C LEU A 206 -0.05 -10.34 -6.30
N ARG A 207 -0.82 -11.17 -5.59
CA ARG A 207 -0.28 -11.98 -4.49
C ARG A 207 0.77 -12.96 -5.02
N ARG A 208 1.98 -12.84 -4.51
CA ARG A 208 3.11 -13.73 -4.80
C ARG A 208 3.99 -13.83 -3.57
N SER A 209 4.74 -14.92 -3.47
CA SER A 209 5.63 -15.17 -2.34
C SER A 209 6.78 -14.17 -2.18
N ASP A 210 7.06 -13.38 -3.20
CA ASP A 210 8.13 -12.37 -3.24
C ASP A 210 7.63 -10.93 -3.03
N ARG A 211 6.33 -10.73 -2.80
CA ARG A 211 5.68 -9.40 -2.68
C ARG A 211 4.96 -9.26 -1.36
N ALA A 212 4.83 -8.03 -0.88
CA ALA A 212 3.95 -7.71 0.24
C ALA A 212 2.93 -6.64 -0.16
N ILE A 213 1.76 -6.70 0.45
CA ILE A 213 0.69 -5.74 0.24
C ILE A 213 0.28 -5.15 1.59
N LEU A 214 0.26 -3.83 1.68
CA LEU A 214 -0.22 -3.08 2.83
C LEU A 214 -1.51 -2.35 2.45
N LEU A 215 -2.64 -2.84 2.93
CA LEU A 215 -3.94 -2.22 2.76
C LEU A 215 -4.18 -1.20 3.87
N VAL A 216 -4.53 0.01 3.53
CA VAL A 216 -5.06 1.00 4.48
C VAL A 216 -6.55 1.14 4.21
N THR A 217 -7.37 0.78 5.17
CA THR A 217 -8.83 0.90 5.07
C THR A 217 -9.47 1.11 6.44
N HIS A 218 -10.62 1.72 6.46
CA HIS A 218 -11.44 1.82 7.66
C HIS A 218 -12.70 0.91 7.58
N TYR A 219 -12.86 0.18 6.46
CA TYR A 219 -13.98 -0.72 6.24
C TYR A 219 -13.52 -2.18 6.14
N LYS A 220 -14.18 -3.07 6.86
CA LYS A 220 -13.99 -4.51 6.76
C LYS A 220 -14.38 -5.04 5.38
N ARG A 221 -15.33 -4.38 4.70
CA ARG A 221 -15.89 -4.82 3.41
C ARG A 221 -14.84 -5.19 2.35
N LEU A 222 -13.71 -4.46 2.28
CA LEU A 222 -12.61 -4.82 1.38
C LEU A 222 -11.98 -6.16 1.80
N LEU A 223 -11.83 -6.40 3.11
CA LEU A 223 -11.16 -7.58 3.65
C LEU A 223 -11.99 -8.87 3.44
N GLU A 224 -13.28 -8.77 3.16
CA GLU A 224 -14.11 -9.91 2.75
C GLU A 224 -13.72 -10.45 1.36
N TYR A 225 -13.18 -9.59 0.50
CA TYR A 225 -12.75 -9.93 -0.87
C TYR A 225 -11.24 -10.09 -1.00
N VAL A 226 -10.46 -9.49 -0.10
CA VAL A 226 -9.00 -9.59 -0.06
C VAL A 226 -8.61 -10.20 1.28
N PRO A 227 -8.41 -11.54 1.36
CA PRO A 227 -7.94 -12.17 2.58
C PRO A 227 -6.63 -11.55 3.05
N VAL A 228 -6.55 -11.18 4.31
CA VAL A 228 -5.34 -10.61 4.93
C VAL A 228 -4.72 -11.61 5.90
N ASP A 229 -3.41 -11.54 6.07
CA ASP A 229 -2.68 -12.36 7.03
C ASP A 229 -2.63 -11.69 8.40
N HIS A 230 -2.55 -10.36 8.42
CA HIS A 230 -2.47 -9.56 9.65
C HIS A 230 -3.33 -8.31 9.57
N VAL A 231 -3.88 -7.93 10.70
CA VAL A 231 -4.62 -6.66 10.90
C VAL A 231 -3.96 -5.87 12.00
N HIS A 232 -3.69 -4.60 11.74
CA HIS A 232 -3.11 -3.64 12.67
C HIS A 232 -4.10 -2.51 12.93
N VAL A 233 -4.33 -2.20 14.20
CA VAL A 233 -5.20 -1.09 14.61
C VAL A 233 -4.33 0.12 14.90
N MET A 234 -4.56 1.19 14.14
CA MET A 234 -3.83 2.44 14.29
C MET A 234 -4.70 3.51 14.98
N ALA A 235 -4.16 4.14 16.02
CA ALA A 235 -4.79 5.24 16.73
C ALA A 235 -3.78 6.26 17.21
N ALA A 236 -4.15 7.53 17.19
CA ALA A 236 -3.34 8.63 17.69
C ALA A 236 -1.86 8.57 17.25
N GLY A 237 -1.60 8.13 16.02
CA GLY A 237 -0.27 8.05 15.43
C GLY A 237 0.56 6.82 15.82
N ARG A 238 -0.06 5.77 16.37
CA ARG A 238 0.59 4.52 16.81
C ARG A 238 -0.20 3.30 16.37
N ILE A 239 0.49 2.17 16.16
CA ILE A 239 -0.18 0.87 16.13
C ILE A 239 -0.41 0.47 17.60
N VAL A 240 -1.69 0.34 17.98
CA VAL A 240 -2.09 0.05 19.37
C VAL A 240 -2.41 -1.43 19.58
N ARG A 241 -2.72 -2.16 18.51
CA ARG A 241 -2.99 -3.59 18.55
C ARG A 241 -2.72 -4.22 17.18
N SER A 242 -2.23 -5.45 17.19
CA SER A 242 -2.04 -6.28 16.00
C SER A 242 -2.60 -7.67 16.25
N GLY A 243 -3.14 -8.31 15.21
CA GLY A 243 -3.72 -9.65 15.28
C GLY A 243 -3.92 -10.26 13.91
N GLY A 244 -4.59 -11.39 13.87
CA GLY A 244 -5.03 -12.03 12.63
C GLY A 244 -6.29 -11.37 12.05
N PRO A 245 -6.86 -11.98 10.98
CA PRO A 245 -8.07 -11.46 10.31
C PRO A 245 -9.26 -11.25 11.25
N GLU A 246 -9.37 -12.05 12.32
CA GLU A 246 -10.44 -11.96 13.33
C GLU A 246 -10.50 -10.61 14.04
N LEU A 247 -9.38 -9.86 14.05
CA LEU A 247 -9.35 -8.53 14.64
C LEU A 247 -10.22 -7.54 13.85
N ALA A 248 -10.34 -7.71 12.53
CA ALA A 248 -11.25 -6.91 11.72
C ALA A 248 -12.73 -7.17 12.08
N ASP A 249 -13.09 -8.44 12.37
CA ASP A 249 -14.44 -8.80 12.82
C ASP A 249 -14.76 -8.19 14.19
N GLU A 250 -13.78 -8.20 15.09
CA GLU A 250 -13.90 -7.57 16.39
C GLU A 250 -14.15 -6.06 16.26
N LEU A 251 -13.35 -5.38 15.43
CA LEU A 251 -13.47 -3.93 15.19
C LEU A 251 -14.84 -3.55 14.60
N GLU A 252 -15.38 -4.34 13.67
CA GLU A 252 -16.70 -4.07 13.10
C GLU A 252 -17.80 -4.16 14.16
N ARG A 253 -17.69 -5.14 15.07
CA ARG A 253 -18.67 -5.37 16.13
C ARG A 253 -18.58 -4.35 17.25
N THR A 254 -17.37 -3.95 17.67
CA THR A 254 -17.14 -3.12 18.87
C THR A 254 -16.86 -1.65 18.55
N GLY A 255 -16.59 -1.34 17.28
CA GLY A 255 -16.13 -0.01 16.87
C GLY A 255 -14.74 0.32 17.42
N TYR A 256 -14.38 1.60 17.34
CA TYR A 256 -13.06 2.10 17.77
C TYR A 256 -13.11 2.80 19.15
N ALA A 257 -14.24 2.80 19.88
CA ALA A 257 -14.37 3.54 21.13
C ALA A 257 -13.38 3.11 22.23
N TRP A 258 -12.94 1.85 22.21
CA TRP A 258 -11.95 1.32 23.15
C TRP A 258 -10.52 1.81 22.85
N VAL A 259 -10.26 2.28 21.63
CA VAL A 259 -8.93 2.66 21.16
C VAL A 259 -8.48 3.98 21.77
N ASP A 260 -9.39 4.88 22.07
CA ASP A 260 -9.08 6.20 22.66
C ASP A 260 -8.55 6.12 24.11
N GLY A 261 -8.74 4.98 24.79
CA GLY A 261 -8.23 4.71 26.13
C GLY A 261 -7.07 3.71 26.21
N ALA A 262 -6.67 3.09 25.11
CA ALA A 262 -5.65 2.06 25.09
C ALA A 262 -4.23 2.65 25.23
N LYS A 263 -3.57 2.32 26.35
CA LYS A 263 -2.09 2.37 26.38
C LYS A 263 -1.59 1.33 25.37
N PRO A 264 -0.53 1.63 24.59
CA PRO A 264 0.03 0.66 23.65
C PRO A 264 0.41 -0.60 24.43
N GLU A 265 -0.20 -1.73 24.07
CA GLU A 265 0.33 -3.02 24.48
C GLU A 265 1.67 -3.19 23.77
N VAL A 266 2.74 -2.91 24.48
CA VAL A 266 4.08 -3.27 24.06
C VAL A 266 4.09 -4.79 24.02
N VAL A 267 4.06 -5.37 22.82
CA VAL A 267 4.40 -6.78 22.64
C VAL A 267 5.86 -6.91 23.05
N ALA A 268 6.07 -7.20 24.33
CA ALA A 268 7.39 -7.40 24.89
C ALA A 268 8.06 -8.55 24.13
N ALA A 269 9.11 -8.23 23.40
CA ALA A 269 10.08 -9.21 22.96
C ALA A 269 10.63 -9.87 24.24
N ALA A 270 10.11 -11.05 24.57
CA ALA A 270 10.69 -11.85 25.64
C ALA A 270 12.09 -12.23 25.17
N ALA A 271 13.10 -11.56 25.74
CA ALA A 271 14.47 -12.02 25.74
C ALA A 271 14.49 -13.44 26.32
N GLY A 272 15.08 -14.37 25.56
CA GLY A 272 15.25 -15.74 26.00
C GLY A 272 16.26 -15.81 27.15
N ALA A 273 16.02 -16.75 28.01
CA ALA A 273 17.06 -17.49 28.74
C ALA A 273 17.19 -18.85 28.06
#